data_f4ee2dce88419f04a902efe630df7fbb
#
_entry.id   f4ee2dce88419f04a902efe630df7fbb
#
_cell.length_a   1.000
_cell.length_b   1.000
_cell.length_c   1.000
_cell.angle_alpha   90.00
_cell.angle_beta   90.00
_cell.angle_gamma   90.00
#
_symmetry.space_group_name_H-M   'P 1'
#
loop_
_entity.id
_entity.type
_entity.pdbx_description
1 polymer ?
#
loop_
_entity_poly.entity_id
_entity_poly.type
_entity_poly.pdbx_seq_one_letter_code
_entity_poly.pdbx_strand_id
1 'polypeptide(L)'
;ETKGEFGGLGIEVGMEAGVVKVISPLDNSPAEREGVKAGDYIVKINDTQVQGKTLNEAVELMRGPVGSTLEITVRRVGLRKSLVFNITREIIQVASVKSEVLDEKIGYIRLTSFNENSDDQIKKKIKEFKKNKKIEGYILDLRNNPGGLLGQAIKISDFFLDDGEIVSTKGRKKNENQKWFAREGDIINGKALIVLINKGSASASEIVAGALKDHKRAVLVGEKSYGKGSVQSIIPLKNRGAIRLTISKYYFCLLYTSPSPRDGT
;
A
#
# COMPACT_ATOMS: atom_id res chain seq x y z
N GLU A 1 -2.13 -7.80 -5.40
CA GLU A 1 -1.78 -6.47 -4.82
C GLU A 1 -2.72 -6.04 -3.69
N THR A 2 -4.04 -6.28 -3.80
CA THR A 2 -5.02 -5.89 -2.77
C THR A 2 -4.89 -6.67 -1.46
N LYS A 3 -4.43 -7.92 -1.50
CA LYS A 3 -4.20 -8.72 -0.29
C LYS A 3 -3.00 -8.24 0.54
N GLY A 4 -2.12 -7.42 -0.04
CA GLY A 4 -0.88 -6.99 0.62
C GLY A 4 0.13 -8.11 0.84
N GLU A 5 -0.13 -9.26 0.22
CA GLU A 5 0.71 -10.45 0.24
C GLU A 5 0.67 -11.17 -1.10
N PHE A 6 1.75 -11.83 -1.47
CA PHE A 6 1.83 -12.65 -2.68
C PHE A 6 2.86 -13.75 -2.51
N GLY A 7 2.69 -14.85 -3.25
CA GLY A 7 3.71 -15.90 -3.33
C GLY A 7 4.90 -15.44 -4.17
N GLY A 8 6.06 -15.31 -3.55
CA GLY A 8 7.24 -14.78 -4.22
C GLY A 8 8.55 -15.05 -3.47
N LEU A 9 9.61 -14.41 -3.93
CA LEU A 9 10.96 -14.57 -3.40
C LEU A 9 11.31 -13.53 -2.33
N GLY A 10 10.57 -12.42 -2.28
CA GLY A 10 10.87 -11.29 -1.39
C GLY A 10 12.08 -10.49 -1.85
N ILE A 11 12.10 -10.08 -3.11
CA ILE A 11 13.15 -9.25 -3.71
C ILE A 11 12.53 -7.99 -4.31
N GLU A 12 13.11 -6.85 -4.03
CA GLU A 12 12.88 -5.63 -4.79
C GLU A 12 13.83 -5.61 -6.00
N VAL A 13 13.27 -5.43 -7.19
CA VAL A 13 14.05 -5.47 -8.45
C VAL A 13 13.79 -4.23 -9.30
N GLY A 14 14.76 -3.86 -10.09
CA GLY A 14 14.71 -2.78 -11.09
C GLY A 14 15.41 -3.16 -12.37
N MET A 15 15.31 -2.29 -13.38
CA MET A 15 16.06 -2.44 -14.64
C MET A 15 17.30 -1.55 -14.62
N GLU A 16 18.46 -2.12 -14.93
CA GLU A 16 19.71 -1.38 -15.16
C GLU A 16 20.40 -1.91 -16.42
N ALA A 17 20.60 -1.04 -17.39
CA ALA A 17 21.21 -1.36 -18.69
C ALA A 17 20.55 -2.59 -19.39
N GLY A 18 19.22 -2.72 -19.31
CA GLY A 18 18.48 -3.82 -19.95
C GLY A 18 18.55 -5.16 -19.22
N VAL A 19 19.06 -5.18 -17.99
CA VAL A 19 19.16 -6.37 -17.14
C VAL A 19 18.40 -6.14 -15.84
N VAL A 20 17.77 -7.19 -15.31
CA VAL A 20 17.08 -7.14 -14.01
C VAL A 20 18.10 -7.16 -12.88
N LYS A 21 18.12 -6.09 -12.07
CA LYS A 21 19.01 -5.93 -10.93
C LYS A 21 18.24 -6.05 -9.63
N VAL A 22 18.77 -6.79 -8.68
CA VAL A 22 18.27 -6.81 -7.29
C VAL A 22 18.63 -5.47 -6.63
N ILE A 23 17.62 -4.68 -6.28
CA ILE A 23 17.79 -3.45 -5.50
C ILE A 23 18.08 -3.85 -4.07
N SER A 24 17.21 -4.70 -3.48
CA SER A 24 17.40 -5.27 -2.15
C SER A 24 16.55 -6.55 -2.00
N PRO A 25 17.03 -7.60 -1.34
CA PRO A 25 16.16 -8.59 -0.75
C PRO A 25 15.41 -7.96 0.44
N LEU A 26 14.19 -8.41 0.71
CA LEU A 26 13.43 -8.02 1.89
C LEU A 26 13.94 -8.79 3.10
N ASP A 27 13.97 -8.13 4.25
CA ASP A 27 14.40 -8.75 5.51
C ASP A 27 13.60 -10.03 5.82
N ASN A 28 14.27 -11.08 6.21
CA ASN A 28 13.73 -12.41 6.50
C ASN A 28 12.98 -13.07 5.33
N SER A 29 13.22 -12.61 4.10
CA SER A 29 12.64 -13.21 2.90
C SER A 29 13.33 -14.52 2.49
N PRO A 30 12.66 -15.37 1.69
CA PRO A 30 13.31 -16.57 1.13
C PRO A 30 14.61 -16.26 0.38
N ALA A 31 14.62 -15.20 -0.40
CA ALA A 31 15.81 -14.83 -1.19
C ALA A 31 16.99 -14.37 -0.32
N GLU A 32 16.71 -13.64 0.76
CA GLU A 32 17.74 -13.22 1.70
C GLU A 32 18.37 -14.43 2.39
N ARG A 33 17.54 -15.37 2.86
CA ARG A 33 18.00 -16.60 3.53
C ARG A 33 18.88 -17.48 2.62
N GLU A 34 18.57 -17.52 1.32
CA GLU A 34 19.37 -18.22 0.32
C GLU A 34 20.62 -17.44 -0.10
N GLY A 35 20.80 -16.21 0.36
CA GLY A 35 22.02 -15.43 0.14
C GLY A 35 22.01 -14.54 -1.11
N VAL A 36 20.86 -14.22 -1.66
CA VAL A 36 20.70 -13.16 -2.68
C VAL A 36 21.05 -11.83 -2.04
N LYS A 37 21.76 -10.97 -2.77
CA LYS A 37 22.24 -9.67 -2.26
C LYS A 37 21.84 -8.52 -3.16
N ALA A 38 21.77 -7.33 -2.57
CA ALA A 38 21.65 -6.09 -3.33
C ALA A 38 22.79 -5.97 -4.34
N GLY A 39 22.48 -5.55 -5.57
CA GLY A 39 23.43 -5.45 -6.66
C GLY A 39 23.61 -6.74 -7.50
N ASP A 40 22.97 -7.85 -7.17
CA ASP A 40 22.94 -9.04 -8.02
C ASP A 40 22.17 -8.77 -9.32
N TYR A 41 22.66 -9.25 -10.45
CA TYR A 41 21.98 -9.16 -11.74
C TYR A 41 21.37 -10.52 -12.06
N ILE A 42 20.04 -10.60 -12.14
CA ILE A 42 19.32 -11.83 -12.48
C ILE A 42 19.43 -12.05 -14.00
N VAL A 43 20.10 -13.11 -14.39
CA VAL A 43 20.35 -13.44 -15.81
C VAL A 43 19.45 -14.56 -16.31
N LYS A 44 18.99 -15.45 -15.41
CA LYS A 44 18.12 -16.57 -15.77
C LYS A 44 17.13 -16.86 -14.64
N ILE A 45 15.92 -17.25 -14.99
CA ILE A 45 14.86 -17.68 -14.09
C ILE A 45 14.34 -19.02 -14.61
N ASN A 46 14.53 -20.10 -13.86
CA ASN A 46 14.43 -21.48 -14.35
C ASN A 46 15.20 -21.62 -15.67
N ASP A 47 14.57 -22.12 -16.73
CA ASP A 47 15.17 -22.25 -18.07
C ASP A 47 15.07 -20.99 -18.92
N THR A 48 14.49 -19.90 -18.41
CA THR A 48 14.22 -18.70 -19.17
C THR A 48 15.30 -17.65 -18.96
N GLN A 49 15.95 -17.21 -20.03
CA GLN A 49 16.85 -16.05 -20.02
C GLN A 49 16.05 -14.77 -19.78
N VAL A 50 16.59 -13.89 -18.93
CA VAL A 50 15.92 -12.63 -18.53
C VAL A 50 16.30 -11.48 -19.46
N GLN A 51 17.43 -11.59 -20.15
CA GLN A 51 17.88 -10.56 -21.09
C GLN A 51 16.83 -10.29 -22.18
N GLY A 52 16.53 -9.00 -22.40
CA GLY A 52 15.55 -8.56 -23.38
C GLY A 52 14.08 -8.60 -22.90
N LYS A 53 13.82 -9.07 -21.69
CA LYS A 53 12.50 -9.00 -21.06
C LYS A 53 12.27 -7.66 -20.37
N THR A 54 11.03 -7.27 -20.28
CA THR A 54 10.61 -6.14 -19.43
C THR A 54 10.68 -6.54 -17.96
N LEU A 55 10.73 -5.54 -17.07
CA LEU A 55 10.69 -5.78 -15.62
C LEU A 55 9.44 -6.57 -15.21
N ASN A 56 8.28 -6.24 -15.77
CA ASN A 56 7.03 -6.92 -15.48
C ASN A 56 7.06 -8.40 -15.88
N GLU A 57 7.58 -8.73 -17.05
CA GLU A 57 7.73 -10.12 -17.49
C GLU A 57 8.65 -10.91 -16.58
N ALA A 58 9.75 -10.32 -16.14
CA ALA A 58 10.66 -10.96 -15.18
C ALA A 58 10.00 -11.16 -13.82
N VAL A 59 9.25 -10.17 -13.33
CA VAL A 59 8.50 -10.28 -12.07
C VAL A 59 7.44 -11.37 -12.15
N GLU A 60 6.71 -11.48 -13.25
CA GLU A 60 5.71 -12.55 -13.43
C GLU A 60 6.34 -13.96 -13.43
N LEU A 61 7.56 -14.11 -13.99
CA LEU A 61 8.31 -15.37 -13.90
C LEU A 61 8.74 -15.71 -12.47
N MET A 62 9.04 -14.70 -11.65
CA MET A 62 9.43 -14.89 -10.25
C MET A 62 8.23 -15.17 -9.34
N ARG A 63 7.02 -14.72 -9.67
CA ARG A 63 5.79 -15.02 -8.95
C ARG A 63 5.34 -16.46 -9.18
N GLY A 64 4.54 -16.97 -8.26
CA GLY A 64 3.94 -18.30 -8.40
C GLY A 64 3.30 -18.79 -7.10
N PRO A 65 2.78 -20.02 -7.08
CA PRO A 65 2.18 -20.61 -5.90
C PRO A 65 3.15 -20.67 -4.73
N VAL A 66 2.66 -20.36 -3.53
CA VAL A 66 3.41 -20.53 -2.28
C VAL A 66 3.82 -22.00 -2.14
N GLY A 67 5.05 -22.25 -1.69
CA GLY A 67 5.65 -23.58 -1.56
C GLY A 67 6.29 -24.12 -2.83
N SER A 68 6.09 -23.47 -4.00
CA SER A 68 6.80 -23.88 -5.23
C SER A 68 8.23 -23.32 -5.24
N THR A 69 9.17 -24.10 -5.77
CA THR A 69 10.58 -23.72 -5.89
C THR A 69 10.85 -23.04 -7.21
N LEU A 70 11.74 -22.05 -7.19
CA LEU A 70 12.24 -21.32 -8.35
C LEU A 70 13.77 -21.30 -8.32
N GLU A 71 14.38 -21.62 -9.44
CA GLU A 71 15.82 -21.42 -9.65
C GLU A 71 16.07 -20.04 -10.24
N ILE A 72 16.95 -19.25 -9.62
CA ILE A 72 17.47 -18.03 -10.22
C ILE A 72 18.97 -18.10 -10.38
N THR A 73 19.46 -17.71 -11.55
CA THR A 73 20.89 -17.54 -11.80
C THR A 73 21.22 -16.05 -11.79
N VAL A 74 22.18 -15.66 -10.97
CA VAL A 74 22.61 -14.27 -10.88
C VAL A 74 24.09 -14.09 -11.20
N ARG A 75 24.43 -12.92 -11.72
CA ARG A 75 25.80 -12.40 -11.79
C ARG A 75 26.02 -11.40 -10.67
N ARG A 76 27.08 -11.62 -9.90
CA ARG A 76 27.49 -10.72 -8.81
C ARG A 76 28.82 -10.08 -9.15
N VAL A 77 28.89 -8.75 -9.00
CA VAL A 77 30.13 -7.99 -9.23
C VAL A 77 31.25 -8.56 -8.37
N GLY A 78 32.43 -8.75 -8.94
CA GLY A 78 33.60 -9.32 -8.25
C GLY A 78 33.70 -10.85 -8.32
N LEU A 79 32.66 -11.55 -8.83
CA LEU A 79 32.74 -12.99 -9.01
C LEU A 79 32.83 -13.37 -10.52
N ARG A 80 33.71 -14.30 -10.84
CA ARG A 80 33.89 -14.80 -12.23
C ARG A 80 32.79 -15.76 -12.66
N LYS A 81 32.21 -16.51 -11.73
CA LYS A 81 31.14 -17.50 -11.99
C LYS A 81 29.79 -16.92 -11.54
N SER A 82 28.74 -17.29 -12.29
CA SER A 82 27.37 -17.05 -11.88
C SER A 82 27.02 -17.89 -10.65
N LEU A 83 26.16 -17.35 -9.79
CA LEU A 83 25.59 -18.05 -8.64
C LEU A 83 24.20 -18.57 -9.01
N VAL A 84 23.85 -19.73 -8.50
CA VAL A 84 22.53 -20.35 -8.66
C VAL A 84 21.89 -20.47 -7.30
N PHE A 85 20.65 -19.99 -7.17
CA PHE A 85 19.86 -20.07 -5.94
C PHE A 85 18.54 -20.79 -6.22
N ASN A 86 18.23 -21.82 -5.42
CA ASN A 86 16.95 -22.51 -5.43
C ASN A 86 16.10 -21.96 -4.29
N ILE A 87 15.10 -21.16 -4.61
CA ILE A 87 14.34 -20.40 -3.63
C ILE A 87 12.91 -20.92 -3.61
N THR A 88 12.43 -21.34 -2.44
CA THR A 88 11.03 -21.70 -2.24
C THR A 88 10.20 -20.44 -2.06
N ARG A 89 9.14 -20.27 -2.86
CA ARG A 89 8.23 -19.14 -2.74
C ARG A 89 7.45 -19.20 -1.44
N GLU A 90 7.43 -18.10 -0.74
CA GLU A 90 6.64 -17.91 0.48
C GLU A 90 5.66 -16.76 0.32
N ILE A 91 4.77 -16.60 1.30
CA ILE A 91 3.92 -15.42 1.39
C ILE A 91 4.81 -14.22 1.71
N ILE A 92 4.94 -13.31 0.77
CA ILE A 92 5.67 -12.05 0.96
C ILE A 92 4.68 -10.98 1.39
N GLN A 93 4.80 -10.55 2.65
CA GLN A 93 4.02 -9.43 3.16
C GLN A 93 4.67 -8.12 2.71
N VAL A 94 3.94 -7.35 1.91
CA VAL A 94 4.37 -6.02 1.52
C VAL A 94 4.09 -5.08 2.68
N ALA A 95 5.13 -4.61 3.36
CA ALA A 95 4.99 -3.61 4.38
C ALA A 95 4.50 -2.30 3.76
N SER A 96 3.20 -2.01 3.93
CA SER A 96 2.60 -0.75 3.47
C SER A 96 2.84 0.39 4.45
N VAL A 97 3.33 0.11 5.65
CA VAL A 97 3.55 1.07 6.73
C VAL A 97 5.03 1.18 7.07
N LYS A 98 5.56 2.40 6.96
CA LYS A 98 6.87 2.79 7.51
C LYS A 98 6.64 3.70 8.70
N SER A 99 7.50 3.63 9.72
CA SER A 99 7.31 4.43 10.93
C SER A 99 8.62 4.76 11.62
N GLU A 100 8.68 5.94 12.20
CA GLU A 100 9.81 6.42 12.99
C GLU A 100 9.34 7.40 14.06
N VAL A 101 10.18 7.69 15.02
CA VAL A 101 9.93 8.76 16.01
C VAL A 101 10.80 9.95 15.65
N LEU A 102 10.17 11.09 15.38
CA LEU A 102 10.85 12.34 15.07
C LEU A 102 11.03 13.15 16.36
N ASP A 103 12.22 13.71 16.57
CA ASP A 103 12.56 14.58 17.71
C ASP A 103 12.16 14.00 19.09
N GLU A 104 12.16 12.68 19.23
CA GLU A 104 11.72 11.91 20.40
C GLU A 104 10.26 12.11 20.81
N LYS A 105 9.48 12.95 20.12
CA LYS A 105 8.17 13.42 20.53
C LYS A 105 7.05 13.17 19.52
N ILE A 106 7.36 12.97 18.25
CA ILE A 106 6.35 12.83 17.19
C ILE A 106 6.39 11.42 16.61
N GLY A 107 5.28 10.72 16.67
CA GLY A 107 5.10 9.43 16.00
C GLY A 107 4.79 9.66 14.50
N TYR A 108 5.77 9.41 13.62
CA TYR A 108 5.58 9.48 12.19
C TYR A 108 5.21 8.10 11.63
N ILE A 109 4.13 8.08 10.85
CA ILE A 109 3.61 6.87 10.19
C ILE A 109 3.38 7.22 8.72
N ARG A 110 4.09 6.55 7.81
CA ARG A 110 3.85 6.63 6.38
C ARG A 110 3.11 5.40 5.91
N LEU A 111 1.95 5.60 5.29
CA LEU A 111 1.16 4.57 4.62
C LEU A 111 1.33 4.73 3.11
N THR A 112 1.84 3.71 2.43
CA THR A 112 2.13 3.74 0.99
C THR A 112 1.00 3.18 0.13
N SER A 113 0.15 2.31 0.69
CA SER A 113 -1.03 1.75 0.04
C SER A 113 -2.01 1.19 1.07
N PHE A 114 -3.29 1.07 0.69
CA PHE A 114 -4.33 0.48 1.54
C PHE A 114 -4.57 -0.98 1.11
N ASN A 115 -3.86 -1.92 1.73
CA ASN A 115 -4.03 -3.36 1.56
C ASN A 115 -4.72 -4.00 2.78
N GLU A 116 -5.03 -5.29 2.73
CA GLU A 116 -5.79 -5.99 3.78
C GLU A 116 -5.20 -5.90 5.19
N ASN A 117 -3.88 -5.67 5.31
CA ASN A 117 -3.14 -5.65 6.57
C ASN A 117 -2.74 -4.22 7.02
N SER A 118 -3.18 -3.17 6.33
CA SER A 118 -2.74 -1.80 6.60
C SER A 118 -3.21 -1.29 7.97
N ASP A 119 -4.44 -1.63 8.36
CA ASP A 119 -5.01 -1.28 9.66
C ASP A 119 -4.23 -1.91 10.82
N ASP A 120 -3.94 -3.21 10.74
CA ASP A 120 -3.18 -3.93 11.77
C ASP A 120 -1.75 -3.39 11.89
N GLN A 121 -1.09 -3.09 10.76
CA GLN A 121 0.24 -2.51 10.75
C GLN A 121 0.26 -1.12 11.44
N ILE A 122 -0.68 -0.23 11.10
CA ILE A 122 -0.80 1.10 11.74
C ILE A 122 -1.08 0.94 13.24
N LYS A 123 -2.06 0.11 13.61
CA LYS A 123 -2.41 -0.15 15.01
C LYS A 123 -1.23 -0.66 15.82
N LYS A 124 -0.45 -1.59 15.26
CA LYS A 124 0.78 -2.09 15.88
C LYS A 124 1.78 -0.97 16.11
N LYS A 125 2.02 -0.09 15.12
CA LYS A 125 2.97 1.01 15.24
C LYS A 125 2.53 2.06 16.25
N ILE A 126 1.26 2.43 16.29
CA ILE A 126 0.71 3.32 17.32
C ILE A 126 0.88 2.70 18.72
N LYS A 127 0.61 1.38 18.86
CA LYS A 127 0.84 0.68 20.13
C LYS A 127 2.31 0.69 20.56
N GLU A 128 3.25 0.57 19.63
CA GLU A 128 4.69 0.71 19.88
C GLU A 128 5.01 2.13 20.35
N PHE A 129 4.53 3.15 19.66
CA PHE A 129 4.73 4.56 20.01
C PHE A 129 4.15 4.92 21.39
N LYS A 130 3.00 4.38 21.77
CA LYS A 130 2.37 4.61 23.07
C LYS A 130 3.23 4.15 24.25
N LYS A 131 4.21 3.24 24.04
CA LYS A 131 5.17 2.86 25.09
C LYS A 131 6.14 4.01 25.41
N ASN A 132 6.38 4.90 24.46
CA ASN A 132 7.15 6.12 24.66
C ASN A 132 6.23 7.24 25.20
N LYS A 133 6.31 7.49 26.49
CA LYS A 133 5.50 8.54 27.16
C LYS A 133 5.78 9.97 26.68
N LYS A 134 6.89 10.19 25.94
CA LYS A 134 7.27 11.50 25.39
C LYS A 134 6.49 11.87 24.13
N ILE A 135 5.78 10.92 23.48
CA ILE A 135 5.03 11.21 22.25
C ILE A 135 3.89 12.21 22.55
N GLU A 136 3.97 13.36 21.92
CA GLU A 136 3.03 14.48 22.06
C GLU A 136 2.03 14.56 20.89
N GLY A 137 2.40 14.05 19.70
CA GLY A 137 1.57 14.10 18.50
C GLY A 137 1.96 13.06 17.46
N TYR A 138 1.18 13.03 16.37
CA TYR A 138 1.36 12.06 15.29
C TYR A 138 1.30 12.73 13.92
N ILE A 139 2.04 12.17 12.98
CA ILE A 139 1.98 12.50 11.55
C ILE A 139 1.59 11.24 10.79
N LEU A 140 0.48 11.31 10.04
CA LEU A 140 0.09 10.28 9.07
C LEU A 140 0.45 10.78 7.67
N ASP A 141 1.45 10.18 7.05
CA ASP A 141 1.90 10.56 5.72
C ASP A 141 1.25 9.67 4.64
N LEU A 142 0.38 10.28 3.85
CA LEU A 142 -0.33 9.69 2.72
C LEU A 142 0.19 10.19 1.36
N ARG A 143 1.33 10.87 1.32
CA ARG A 143 1.91 11.38 0.07
C ARG A 143 2.31 10.23 -0.84
N ASN A 144 1.99 10.36 -2.14
CA ASN A 144 2.19 9.34 -3.17
C ASN A 144 1.50 7.99 -2.87
N ASN A 145 0.44 8.01 -2.07
CA ASN A 145 -0.39 6.84 -1.81
C ASN A 145 -1.62 6.87 -2.74
N PRO A 146 -1.69 6.01 -3.77
CA PRO A 146 -2.78 6.01 -4.76
C PRO A 146 -4.10 5.45 -4.20
N GLY A 147 -4.13 5.08 -2.93
CA GLY A 147 -5.28 4.48 -2.25
C GLY A 147 -5.19 2.96 -2.15
N GLY A 148 -6.31 2.29 -2.32
CA GLY A 148 -6.47 0.85 -2.19
C GLY A 148 -7.87 0.48 -1.70
N LEU A 149 -7.96 -0.42 -0.74
CA LEU A 149 -9.23 -0.97 -0.25
C LEU A 149 -10.04 0.06 0.55
N LEU A 150 -11.32 0.26 0.14
CA LEU A 150 -12.26 1.13 0.86
C LEU A 150 -12.43 0.73 2.33
N GLY A 151 -12.55 -0.58 2.61
CA GLY A 151 -12.68 -1.08 3.98
C GLY A 151 -11.50 -0.70 4.88
N GLN A 152 -10.30 -0.62 4.31
CA GLN A 152 -9.11 -0.18 5.04
C GLN A 152 -9.12 1.33 5.33
N ALA A 153 -9.59 2.13 4.37
CA ALA A 153 -9.75 3.57 4.59
C ALA A 153 -10.74 3.83 5.74
N ILE A 154 -11.85 3.10 5.76
CA ILE A 154 -12.86 3.20 6.82
C ILE A 154 -12.27 2.85 8.19
N LYS A 155 -11.61 1.69 8.31
CA LYS A 155 -10.99 1.25 9.56
C LYS A 155 -9.90 2.21 10.06
N ILE A 156 -9.06 2.73 9.14
CA ILE A 156 -7.99 3.66 9.50
C ILE A 156 -8.53 5.02 9.90
N SER A 157 -9.61 5.49 9.27
CA SER A 157 -10.31 6.70 9.73
C SER A 157 -10.93 6.51 11.11
N ASP A 158 -11.58 5.35 11.34
CA ASP A 158 -12.19 4.95 12.59
C ASP A 158 -11.19 4.96 13.77
N PHE A 159 -9.92 4.68 13.52
CA PHE A 159 -8.87 4.72 14.56
C PHE A 159 -8.68 6.10 15.21
N PHE A 160 -9.02 7.16 14.51
CA PHE A 160 -8.77 8.54 14.96
C PHE A 160 -10.04 9.32 15.24
N LEU A 161 -11.22 8.73 15.05
CA LEU A 161 -12.51 9.37 15.26
C LEU A 161 -13.26 8.66 16.39
N ASP A 162 -14.07 9.41 17.13
CA ASP A 162 -14.93 8.87 18.19
C ASP A 162 -16.36 8.70 17.71
N ASP A 163 -16.80 9.48 16.71
CA ASP A 163 -18.14 9.45 16.14
C ASP A 163 -18.22 10.05 14.73
N GLY A 164 -19.40 10.04 14.16
CA GLY A 164 -19.73 10.71 12.90
C GLY A 164 -19.54 9.86 11.64
N GLU A 165 -20.03 10.39 10.51
CA GLU A 165 -19.94 9.72 9.21
C GLU A 165 -18.51 9.83 8.66
N ILE A 166 -17.88 8.68 8.37
CA ILE A 166 -16.56 8.63 7.74
C ILE A 166 -16.67 8.87 6.22
N VAL A 167 -17.56 8.12 5.58
CA VAL A 167 -17.78 8.19 4.14
C VAL A 167 -19.14 7.59 3.79
N SER A 168 -19.75 8.09 2.73
CA SER A 168 -20.89 7.45 2.10
C SER A 168 -20.63 7.18 0.62
N THR A 169 -21.31 6.16 0.09
CA THR A 169 -21.31 5.87 -1.34
C THR A 169 -22.73 5.98 -1.91
N LYS A 170 -22.81 6.50 -3.12
CA LYS A 170 -24.08 6.54 -3.87
C LYS A 170 -23.88 5.82 -5.20
N GLY A 171 -24.60 4.74 -5.38
CA GLY A 171 -24.66 3.96 -6.59
C GLY A 171 -25.75 4.47 -7.55
N ARG A 172 -25.93 3.75 -8.65
CA ARG A 172 -26.98 4.06 -9.65
C ARG A 172 -28.39 3.86 -9.08
N LYS A 173 -28.56 2.90 -8.20
CA LYS A 173 -29.83 2.61 -7.53
C LYS A 173 -29.75 3.02 -6.06
N LYS A 174 -30.86 3.51 -5.48
CA LYS A 174 -30.91 3.96 -4.08
C LYS A 174 -30.52 2.86 -3.07
N ASN A 175 -30.82 1.61 -3.36
CA ASN A 175 -30.46 0.47 -2.50
C ASN A 175 -28.96 0.11 -2.53
N GLU A 176 -28.18 0.75 -3.40
CA GLU A 176 -26.72 0.60 -3.45
C GLU A 176 -26.00 1.66 -2.60
N ASN A 177 -26.76 2.58 -2.01
CA ASN A 177 -26.19 3.60 -1.14
C ASN A 177 -25.77 3.00 0.20
N GLN A 178 -24.55 3.31 0.60
CA GLN A 178 -23.98 2.84 1.89
C GLN A 178 -23.38 4.01 2.64
N LYS A 179 -23.41 3.92 3.96
CA LYS A 179 -22.80 4.89 4.88
C LYS A 179 -22.00 4.16 5.94
N TRP A 180 -20.84 4.68 6.27
CA TRP A 180 -20.00 4.16 7.33
C TRP A 180 -19.74 5.26 8.36
N PHE A 181 -19.87 4.88 9.61
CA PHE A 181 -19.73 5.77 10.76
C PHE A 181 -18.55 5.31 11.62
N ALA A 182 -17.92 6.27 12.27
CA ALA A 182 -16.93 5.99 13.28
C ALA A 182 -17.56 5.41 14.54
N ARG A 183 -16.77 4.62 15.26
CA ARG A 183 -17.08 4.05 16.56
C ARG A 183 -16.21 4.72 17.60
N GLU A 184 -16.71 4.85 18.81
CA GLU A 184 -15.97 5.39 19.93
C GLU A 184 -14.60 4.71 20.11
N GLY A 185 -13.53 5.49 20.26
CA GLY A 185 -12.23 4.98 20.59
C GLY A 185 -11.05 5.52 19.79
N ASP A 186 -10.82 6.84 19.80
CA ASP A 186 -9.60 7.43 19.24
C ASP A 186 -8.34 6.79 19.83
N ILE A 187 -7.65 6.01 18.99
CA ILE A 187 -6.49 5.21 19.45
C ILE A 187 -5.26 6.04 19.85
N ILE A 188 -5.23 7.35 19.56
CA ILE A 188 -4.18 8.27 20.00
C ILE A 188 -4.63 9.22 21.11
N ASN A 189 -5.83 8.99 21.67
CA ASN A 189 -6.40 9.68 22.84
C ASN A 189 -6.41 11.21 22.67
N GLY A 190 -6.91 11.72 21.56
CA GLY A 190 -7.03 13.14 21.27
C GLY A 190 -5.71 13.88 21.01
N LYS A 191 -4.57 13.20 20.99
CA LYS A 191 -3.28 13.85 20.67
C LYS A 191 -3.31 14.48 19.29
N ALA A 192 -2.51 15.53 19.10
CA ALA A 192 -2.41 16.23 17.83
C ALA A 192 -2.12 15.27 16.67
N LEU A 193 -2.83 15.47 15.55
CA LEU A 193 -2.66 14.67 14.32
C LEU A 193 -2.53 15.60 13.12
N ILE A 194 -1.47 15.35 12.34
CA ILE A 194 -1.26 15.98 11.03
C ILE A 194 -1.35 14.89 9.97
N VAL A 195 -2.04 15.19 8.87
CA VAL A 195 -2.09 14.31 7.70
C VAL A 195 -1.39 15.00 6.54
N LEU A 196 -0.35 14.34 6.00
CA LEU A 196 0.38 14.84 4.82
C LEU A 196 -0.21 14.26 3.55
N ILE A 197 -0.52 15.12 2.59
CA ILE A 197 -1.05 14.74 1.27
C ILE A 197 -0.32 15.46 0.14
N ASN A 198 -0.37 14.91 -1.06
CA ASN A 198 0.10 15.54 -2.29
C ASN A 198 -0.71 15.07 -3.51
N LYS A 199 -0.31 15.49 -4.71
CA LYS A 199 -0.96 15.12 -5.99
C LYS A 199 -1.02 13.60 -6.24
N GLY A 200 -0.16 12.81 -5.59
CA GLY A 200 -0.17 11.35 -5.65
C GLY A 200 -1.10 10.68 -4.63
N SER A 201 -1.71 11.45 -3.72
CA SER A 201 -2.70 10.94 -2.77
C SER A 201 -4.06 10.82 -3.44
N ALA A 202 -4.62 9.61 -3.52
CA ALA A 202 -5.86 9.35 -4.26
C ALA A 202 -6.77 8.35 -3.55
N SER A 203 -8.10 8.38 -3.88
CA SER A 203 -9.06 7.35 -3.48
C SER A 203 -9.13 7.14 -1.95
N ALA A 204 -8.73 5.97 -1.43
CA ALA A 204 -8.70 5.65 0.01
C ALA A 204 -7.93 6.68 0.85
N SER A 205 -6.82 7.23 0.32
CA SER A 205 -6.08 8.31 0.97
C SER A 205 -6.92 9.58 1.12
N GLU A 206 -7.73 9.89 0.12
CA GLU A 206 -8.61 11.05 0.15
C GLU A 206 -9.78 10.84 1.12
N ILE A 207 -10.25 9.59 1.26
CA ILE A 207 -11.28 9.24 2.25
C ILE A 207 -10.77 9.50 3.67
N VAL A 208 -9.58 8.99 4.01
CA VAL A 208 -8.98 9.21 5.33
C VAL A 208 -8.73 10.69 5.58
N ALA A 209 -8.08 11.38 4.64
CA ALA A 209 -7.79 12.81 4.77
C ALA A 209 -9.07 13.65 4.89
N GLY A 210 -10.08 13.37 4.06
CA GLY A 210 -11.37 14.07 4.08
C GLY A 210 -12.13 13.87 5.38
N ALA A 211 -12.29 12.62 5.81
CA ALA A 211 -12.98 12.30 7.06
C ALA A 211 -12.33 13.00 8.28
N LEU A 212 -11.01 12.87 8.42
CA LEU A 212 -10.28 13.48 9.54
C LEU A 212 -10.32 15.02 9.50
N LYS A 213 -10.35 15.63 8.31
CA LYS A 213 -10.52 17.07 8.14
C LYS A 213 -11.93 17.52 8.51
N ASP A 214 -12.96 16.85 7.98
CA ASP A 214 -14.36 17.22 8.17
C ASP A 214 -14.76 17.18 9.64
N HIS A 215 -14.26 16.18 10.37
CA HIS A 215 -14.42 16.08 11.83
C HIS A 215 -13.44 16.97 12.62
N LYS A 216 -12.65 17.83 11.96
CA LYS A 216 -11.64 18.70 12.61
C LYS A 216 -10.67 17.92 13.50
N ARG A 217 -10.49 16.62 13.23
CA ARG A 217 -9.62 15.75 14.00
C ARG A 217 -8.14 15.92 13.62
N ALA A 218 -7.87 16.28 12.37
CA ALA A 218 -6.51 16.46 11.88
C ALA A 218 -6.35 17.74 11.07
N VAL A 219 -5.12 18.27 11.07
CA VAL A 219 -4.70 19.32 10.14
C VAL A 219 -4.11 18.67 8.90
N LEU A 220 -4.63 19.02 7.73
CA LEU A 220 -4.07 18.59 6.46
C LEU A 220 -2.97 19.55 6.02
N VAL A 221 -1.82 18.99 5.64
CA VAL A 221 -0.65 19.75 5.18
C VAL A 221 -0.14 19.16 3.86
N GLY A 222 0.22 20.01 2.92
CA GLY A 222 0.80 19.64 1.64
C GLY A 222 0.09 20.22 0.44
N GLU A 223 -0.07 19.45 -0.63
CA GLU A 223 -0.65 19.87 -1.89
C GLU A 223 -2.05 19.27 -2.10
N LYS A 224 -2.81 19.84 -3.06
CA LYS A 224 -4.09 19.30 -3.51
C LYS A 224 -3.92 17.83 -3.94
N SER A 225 -4.79 16.95 -3.44
CA SER A 225 -4.83 15.54 -3.80
C SER A 225 -5.31 15.30 -5.25
N TYR A 226 -5.29 14.07 -5.69
CA TYR A 226 -5.62 13.66 -7.06
C TYR A 226 -7.08 13.96 -7.47
N GLY A 227 -8.05 13.79 -6.57
CA GLY A 227 -9.47 14.03 -6.84
C GLY A 227 -10.22 12.82 -7.40
N LYS A 228 -9.89 11.60 -6.98
CA LYS A 228 -10.59 10.38 -7.42
C LYS A 228 -11.82 10.11 -6.55
N GLY A 229 -13.00 10.57 -6.99
CA GLY A 229 -14.29 10.40 -6.30
C GLY A 229 -15.08 9.13 -6.65
N SER A 230 -14.49 8.17 -7.39
CA SER A 230 -15.19 6.98 -7.87
C SER A 230 -14.80 5.71 -7.14
N VAL A 231 -15.78 4.86 -6.81
CA VAL A 231 -15.60 3.51 -6.30
C VAL A 231 -15.61 2.52 -7.45
N GLN A 232 -14.56 1.71 -7.56
CA GLN A 232 -14.43 0.69 -8.59
C GLN A 232 -14.50 -0.70 -7.97
N SER A 233 -15.27 -1.59 -8.60
CA SER A 233 -15.29 -3.02 -8.27
C SER A 233 -14.52 -3.81 -9.31
N ILE A 234 -13.81 -4.83 -8.85
CA ILE A 234 -13.14 -5.81 -9.71
C ILE A 234 -14.03 -7.05 -9.74
N ILE A 235 -14.59 -7.33 -10.90
CA ILE A 235 -15.48 -8.47 -11.12
C ILE A 235 -14.69 -9.54 -11.87
N PRO A 236 -14.36 -10.67 -11.23
CA PRO A 236 -13.64 -11.75 -11.90
C PRO A 236 -14.51 -12.39 -12.99
N LEU A 237 -13.93 -12.67 -14.14
CA LEU A 237 -14.57 -13.39 -15.24
C LEU A 237 -14.25 -14.89 -15.14
N LYS A 238 -15.26 -15.74 -15.44
CA LYS A 238 -15.15 -17.21 -15.27
C LYS A 238 -13.98 -17.86 -16.00
N ASN A 239 -13.47 -17.27 -17.08
CA ASN A 239 -12.48 -17.94 -17.96
C ASN A 239 -11.12 -17.27 -18.08
N ARG A 240 -10.94 -16.02 -17.76
CA ARG A 240 -9.62 -15.29 -17.66
C ARG A 240 -9.87 -13.79 -17.40
N GLY A 241 -9.07 -13.21 -16.50
CA GLY A 241 -9.07 -11.78 -16.23
C GLY A 241 -10.20 -11.29 -15.32
N ALA A 242 -10.34 -10.00 -15.25
CA ALA A 242 -11.39 -9.34 -14.47
C ALA A 242 -11.80 -8.01 -15.14
N ILE A 243 -13.03 -7.58 -14.92
CA ILE A 243 -13.52 -6.27 -15.35
C ILE A 243 -13.46 -5.33 -14.15
N ARG A 244 -12.87 -4.14 -14.36
CA ARG A 244 -12.91 -3.05 -13.40
C ARG A 244 -14.02 -2.08 -13.79
N LEU A 245 -15.08 -2.01 -12.98
CA LEU A 245 -16.24 -1.15 -13.24
C LEU A 245 -16.37 -0.10 -12.15
N THR A 246 -16.67 1.14 -12.53
CA THR A 246 -17.12 2.17 -11.59
C THR A 246 -18.57 1.88 -11.22
N ILE A 247 -18.81 1.59 -9.95
CA ILE A 247 -20.14 1.18 -9.45
C ILE A 247 -20.82 2.27 -8.62
N SER A 248 -20.06 3.20 -8.02
CA SER A 248 -20.61 4.29 -7.22
C SER A 248 -19.61 5.44 -7.10
N LYS A 249 -20.10 6.57 -6.57
CA LYS A 249 -19.27 7.70 -6.16
C LYS A 249 -19.27 7.75 -4.63
N TYR A 250 -18.15 8.19 -4.02
CA TYR A 250 -18.11 8.42 -2.59
C TYR A 250 -18.23 9.92 -2.25
N TYR A 251 -18.79 10.17 -1.08
CA TYR A 251 -19.09 11.50 -0.57
C TYR A 251 -18.56 11.61 0.86
N PHE A 252 -18.04 12.76 1.18
CA PHE A 252 -17.67 13.14 2.55
C PHE A 252 -18.81 13.95 3.18
N CYS A 253 -18.81 14.06 4.51
CA CYS A 253 -19.87 14.71 5.26
C CYS A 253 -20.03 16.20 4.88
N LEU A 254 -18.91 16.89 4.62
CA LEU A 254 -18.87 18.32 4.33
C LEU A 254 -18.32 18.68 2.94
N LEU A 255 -17.78 17.72 2.20
CA LEU A 255 -17.17 17.97 0.89
C LEU A 255 -17.93 17.23 -0.20
N TYR A 256 -18.42 18.00 -1.17
CA TYR A 256 -18.80 17.46 -2.47
C TYR A 256 -17.63 16.67 -3.05
N THR A 257 -17.96 15.58 -3.75
CA THR A 257 -17.00 14.86 -4.58
C THR A 257 -16.18 15.87 -5.37
N SER A 258 -14.86 15.83 -5.21
CA SER A 258 -14.02 16.50 -6.21
C SER A 258 -14.38 15.89 -7.57
N PRO A 259 -14.86 16.68 -8.56
CA PRO A 259 -15.15 16.14 -9.87
C PRO A 259 -13.85 15.53 -10.38
N SER A 260 -13.89 14.24 -10.73
CA SER A 260 -12.80 13.64 -11.47
C SER A 260 -12.60 14.44 -12.75
N PRO A 261 -11.39 14.84 -13.14
CA PRO A 261 -11.14 15.53 -14.41
C PRO A 261 -11.59 14.73 -15.64
N ARG A 262 -12.00 13.48 -15.45
CA ARG A 262 -12.47 12.56 -16.51
C ARG A 262 -13.99 12.39 -16.59
N ASP A 263 -14.75 13.01 -15.68
CA ASP A 263 -16.23 12.94 -15.69
C ASP A 263 -16.87 14.08 -16.50
N GLY A 264 -16.08 14.86 -17.22
CA GLY A 264 -16.50 15.96 -18.08
C GLY A 264 -16.21 15.67 -19.55
N THR A 265 -16.92 14.72 -20.13
CA THR A 265 -17.31 14.67 -21.56
C THR A 265 -18.40 13.62 -21.71
#